data_52b64caee22ba75df1f7610903781973
#
_entry.id   52b64caee22ba75df1f7610903781973
#
_cell.length_a   1.000
_cell.length_b   1.000
_cell.length_c   1.000
_cell.angle_alpha   90.00
_cell.angle_beta   90.00
_cell.angle_gamma   90.00
#
_symmetry.space_group_name_H-M   'P 1'
#
loop_
_entity.id
_entity.type
_entity.pdbx_description
1 polymer ?
#
loop_
_entity_poly.entity_id
_entity_poly.type
_entity_poly.pdbx_seq_one_letter_code
_entity_poly.pdbx_strand_id
1 'polypeptide(L)'
;MRELKLKVRYPKRFKATTGSNHSEAISPNRLDRQFQVAELNQVWTTDITYVWTLQGWLYVAVVIDLFSRQVVGWAIDGHMRTSLCVKALQMAFYPQHNWRRKPPPGLLHHSDRGRQYAGREYRQHLAVMRMEQSMSRKGNCWDNSPTERFSVA
;
A
#
# COMPACT_ATOMS: atom_id res chain seq x y z
N MET A 1 -7.31 -39.62 15.29
CA MET A 1 -7.12 -38.19 14.89
C MET A 1 -7.79 -37.98 13.56
N ARG A 2 -8.86 -37.20 13.50
CA ARG A 2 -9.51 -36.81 12.23
C ARG A 2 -8.79 -35.60 11.69
N GLU A 3 -8.10 -35.74 10.58
CA GLU A 3 -7.53 -34.62 9.84
C GLU A 3 -8.65 -33.71 9.34
N LEU A 4 -8.62 -32.44 9.80
CA LEU A 4 -9.48 -31.39 9.28
C LEU A 4 -9.00 -31.05 7.86
N LYS A 5 -9.68 -31.58 6.84
CA LYS A 5 -9.49 -31.23 5.44
C LYS A 5 -10.03 -29.80 5.20
N LEU A 6 -9.24 -28.81 5.54
CA LEU A 6 -9.53 -27.42 5.16
C LEU A 6 -9.26 -27.24 3.67
N LYS A 7 -10.30 -27.17 2.86
CA LYS A 7 -10.21 -26.73 1.48
C LYS A 7 -10.28 -25.23 1.44
N VAL A 8 -9.15 -24.55 1.19
CA VAL A 8 -9.11 -23.13 0.88
C VAL A 8 -9.81 -22.92 -0.46
N ARG A 9 -10.98 -22.31 -0.47
CA ARG A 9 -11.65 -21.86 -1.68
C ARG A 9 -11.10 -20.49 -2.06
N TYR A 10 -10.21 -20.42 -3.03
CA TYR A 10 -9.84 -19.17 -3.67
C TYR A 10 -11.01 -18.66 -4.50
N PRO A 11 -11.51 -17.43 -4.29
CA PRO A 11 -12.49 -16.84 -5.18
C PRO A 11 -11.87 -16.61 -6.56
N LYS A 12 -12.43 -17.22 -7.58
CA LYS A 12 -11.95 -17.19 -8.98
C LYS A 12 -12.14 -15.84 -9.70
N ARG A 13 -12.49 -14.76 -9.02
CA ARG A 13 -12.67 -13.44 -9.63
C ARG A 13 -11.90 -12.38 -8.85
N PHE A 14 -10.86 -11.88 -9.49
CA PHE A 14 -10.20 -10.64 -9.12
C PHE A 14 -11.22 -9.50 -9.27
N LYS A 15 -11.76 -9.01 -8.17
CA LYS A 15 -12.56 -7.81 -8.17
C LYS A 15 -11.59 -6.65 -7.96
N ALA A 16 -11.44 -5.76 -8.96
CA ALA A 16 -10.68 -4.54 -8.79
C ALA A 16 -11.26 -3.77 -7.60
N THR A 17 -10.55 -3.75 -6.49
CA THR A 17 -10.99 -3.16 -5.21
C THR A 17 -10.78 -1.66 -5.19
N THR A 18 -9.87 -1.15 -6.02
CA THR A 18 -9.56 0.28 -6.14
C THR A 18 -10.06 0.81 -7.47
N GLY A 19 -10.92 1.84 -7.41
CA GLY A 19 -11.40 2.53 -8.61
C GLY A 19 -10.27 3.30 -9.27
N SER A 20 -9.68 2.75 -10.33
CA SER A 20 -8.66 3.43 -11.15
C SER A 20 -9.25 4.38 -12.21
N ASN A 21 -10.57 4.44 -12.30
CA ASN A 21 -11.28 5.26 -13.30
C ASN A 21 -11.80 6.54 -12.63
N HIS A 22 -10.94 7.53 -12.47
CA HIS A 22 -11.22 8.83 -11.86
C HIS A 22 -10.44 9.93 -12.59
N SER A 23 -10.81 11.20 -12.37
CA SER A 23 -10.22 12.38 -12.98
C SER A 23 -8.98 12.92 -12.23
N GLU A 24 -8.54 12.26 -11.16
CA GLU A 24 -7.37 12.69 -10.40
C GLU A 24 -6.07 12.52 -11.19
N ALA A 25 -5.11 13.39 -10.95
CA ALA A 25 -3.82 13.34 -11.61
C ALA A 25 -3.04 12.08 -11.21
N ILE A 26 -2.56 11.35 -12.21
CA ILE A 26 -1.78 10.13 -12.03
C ILE A 26 -0.29 10.46 -12.10
N SER A 27 0.45 10.07 -11.08
CA SER A 27 1.90 10.19 -11.07
C SER A 27 2.56 9.14 -11.98
N PRO A 28 3.69 9.47 -12.64
CA PRO A 28 4.40 8.50 -13.49
C PRO A 28 4.90 7.31 -12.68
N ASN A 29 5.02 6.15 -13.33
CA ASN A 29 5.63 4.96 -12.73
C ASN A 29 7.15 5.13 -12.71
N ARG A 30 7.69 5.61 -11.59
CA ARG A 30 9.13 5.82 -11.39
C ARG A 30 9.83 4.57 -10.87
N LEU A 31 9.10 3.68 -10.18
CA LEU A 31 9.66 2.42 -9.68
C LEU A 31 10.02 1.48 -10.83
N ASP A 32 9.18 1.44 -11.88
CA ASP A 32 9.37 0.66 -13.12
C ASP A 32 9.89 -0.77 -12.87
N ARG A 33 9.30 -1.47 -11.90
CA ARG A 33 9.64 -2.83 -11.47
C ARG A 33 11.07 -3.03 -10.93
N GLN A 34 11.75 -1.95 -10.58
CA GLN A 34 13.05 -2.03 -9.92
C GLN A 34 12.87 -2.36 -8.44
N PHE A 35 12.52 -3.60 -8.14
CA PHE A 35 12.21 -4.07 -6.78
C PHE A 35 13.44 -4.41 -5.94
N GLN A 36 14.63 -4.38 -6.54
CA GLN A 36 15.88 -4.51 -5.81
C GLN A 36 16.37 -3.13 -5.39
N VAL A 37 16.27 -2.85 -4.10
CA VAL A 37 16.63 -1.59 -3.49
C VAL A 37 17.86 -1.81 -2.62
N ALA A 38 18.79 -0.86 -2.62
CA ALA A 38 20.09 -1.03 -1.95
C ALA A 38 20.05 -0.79 -0.44
N GLU A 39 19.13 0.06 0.04
CA GLU A 39 19.10 0.52 1.43
C GLU A 39 17.68 0.70 1.96
N LEU A 40 17.57 0.75 3.30
CA LEU A 40 16.31 1.05 4.00
C LEU A 40 15.77 2.45 3.62
N ASN A 41 14.46 2.56 3.58
CA ASN A 41 13.74 3.82 3.40
C ASN A 41 14.05 4.56 2.08
N GLN A 42 14.50 3.85 1.05
CA GLN A 42 14.59 4.39 -0.31
C GLN A 42 13.27 4.28 -1.07
N VAL A 43 12.60 3.14 -0.92
CA VAL A 43 11.33 2.87 -1.58
C VAL A 43 10.36 2.24 -0.60
N TRP A 44 9.20 2.85 -0.46
CA TRP A 44 8.05 2.27 0.22
C TRP A 44 6.96 1.94 -0.77
N THR A 45 6.38 0.75 -0.64
CA THR A 45 5.20 0.34 -1.40
C THR A 45 3.99 0.28 -0.49
N THR A 46 2.82 0.59 -1.03
CA THR A 46 1.57 0.59 -0.26
C THR A 46 0.44 -0.08 -1.03
N ASP A 47 -0.45 -0.71 -0.30
CA ASP A 47 -1.65 -1.34 -0.84
C ASP A 47 -2.76 -1.41 0.21
N ILE A 48 -3.99 -1.64 -0.24
CA ILE A 48 -5.15 -1.88 0.61
C ILE A 48 -5.62 -3.31 0.37
N THR A 49 -5.60 -4.11 1.43
CA THR A 49 -6.24 -5.42 1.45
C THR A 49 -7.55 -5.36 2.26
N TYR A 50 -8.38 -6.36 2.12
CA TYR A 50 -9.64 -6.44 2.87
C TYR A 50 -9.86 -7.84 3.42
N VAL A 51 -10.48 -7.90 4.60
CA VAL A 51 -10.78 -9.14 5.30
C VAL A 51 -12.27 -9.15 5.65
N TRP A 52 -12.93 -10.26 5.35
CA TRP A 52 -14.29 -10.47 5.79
C TRP A 52 -14.32 -10.91 7.25
N THR A 53 -15.15 -10.25 8.05
CA THR A 53 -15.37 -10.58 9.47
C THR A 53 -16.85 -10.82 9.72
N LEU A 54 -17.19 -11.34 10.90
CA LEU A 54 -18.58 -11.51 11.31
C LEU A 54 -19.36 -10.19 11.39
N GLN A 55 -18.67 -9.06 11.47
CA GLN A 55 -19.26 -7.71 11.53
C GLN A 55 -19.22 -6.99 10.17
N GLY A 56 -18.73 -7.64 9.11
CA GLY A 56 -18.61 -7.07 7.78
C GLY A 56 -17.17 -6.95 7.28
N TRP A 57 -16.95 -6.15 6.24
CA TRP A 57 -15.64 -5.94 5.64
C TRP A 57 -14.76 -5.03 6.51
N LEU A 58 -13.52 -5.46 6.75
CA LEU A 58 -12.45 -4.63 7.26
C LEU A 58 -11.42 -4.38 6.18
N TYR A 59 -10.97 -3.15 6.06
CA TYR A 59 -9.93 -2.72 5.13
C TYR A 59 -8.65 -2.45 5.89
N VAL A 60 -7.54 -2.94 5.37
CA VAL A 60 -6.21 -2.80 5.95
C VAL A 60 -5.31 -2.12 4.93
N ALA A 61 -4.88 -0.90 5.21
CA ALA A 61 -3.82 -0.27 4.45
C ALA A 61 -2.46 -0.63 5.06
N VAL A 62 -1.50 -0.99 4.23
CA VAL A 62 -0.14 -1.32 4.65
C VAL A 62 0.86 -0.49 3.89
N VAL A 63 1.95 -0.13 4.56
CA VAL A 63 3.15 0.48 3.96
C VAL A 63 4.32 -0.46 4.24
N ILE A 64 5.03 -0.86 3.20
CA ILE A 64 6.12 -1.84 3.26
C ILE A 64 7.40 -1.18 2.76
N ASP A 65 8.47 -1.29 3.53
CA ASP A 65 9.81 -0.93 3.06
C ASP A 65 10.34 -2.00 2.11
N LEU A 66 10.67 -1.59 0.89
CA LEU A 66 10.99 -2.53 -0.18
C LEU A 66 12.33 -3.23 0.03
N PHE A 67 13.28 -2.62 0.74
CA PHE A 67 14.56 -3.25 1.07
C PHE A 67 14.40 -4.34 2.14
N SER A 68 13.83 -4.01 3.29
CA SER A 68 13.69 -4.94 4.41
C SER A 68 12.50 -5.90 4.27
N ARG A 69 11.55 -5.58 3.38
CA ARG A 69 10.28 -6.30 3.23
C ARG A 69 9.40 -6.26 4.49
N GLN A 70 9.67 -5.33 5.38
CA GLN A 70 8.92 -5.17 6.62
C GLN A 70 7.78 -4.18 6.46
N VAL A 71 6.67 -4.44 7.13
CA VAL A 71 5.60 -3.47 7.29
C VAL A 71 6.08 -2.36 8.20
N VAL A 72 6.10 -1.14 7.67
CA VAL A 72 6.57 0.05 8.37
C VAL A 72 5.42 0.90 8.91
N GLY A 73 4.24 0.74 8.33
CA GLY A 73 3.03 1.38 8.78
C GLY A 73 1.79 0.60 8.34
N TRP A 74 0.73 0.68 9.12
CA TRP A 74 -0.54 0.05 8.81
C TRP A 74 -1.70 0.78 9.50
N ALA A 75 -2.89 0.62 8.95
CA ALA A 75 -4.14 1.08 9.57
C ALA A 75 -5.28 0.16 9.17
N ILE A 76 -6.29 0.07 10.03
CA ILE A 76 -7.50 -0.73 9.81
C ILE A 76 -8.72 0.17 9.96
N ASP A 77 -9.69 0.02 9.06
CA ASP A 77 -10.97 0.74 9.12
C ASP A 77 -12.08 -0.10 8.47
N GLY A 78 -13.32 0.17 8.84
CA GLY A 78 -14.51 -0.38 8.16
C GLY A 78 -14.79 0.24 6.79
N HIS A 79 -14.02 1.25 6.38
CA HIS A 79 -14.21 1.99 5.13
C HIS A 79 -12.89 2.20 4.40
N MET A 80 -12.91 1.99 3.09
CA MET A 80 -11.76 2.20 2.21
C MET A 80 -11.69 3.66 1.75
N ARG A 81 -11.32 4.58 2.67
CA ARG A 81 -11.18 6.03 2.40
C ARG A 81 -9.72 6.44 2.35
N THR A 82 -9.44 7.61 1.80
CA THR A 82 -8.09 8.23 1.81
C THR A 82 -7.50 8.32 3.21
N SER A 83 -8.33 8.61 4.22
CA SER A 83 -7.92 8.67 5.62
C SER A 83 -7.29 7.38 6.15
N LEU A 84 -7.71 6.22 5.66
CA LEU A 84 -7.11 4.92 6.00
C LEU A 84 -5.65 4.86 5.53
N CYS A 85 -5.40 5.24 4.28
CA CYS A 85 -4.06 5.27 3.69
C CYS A 85 -3.17 6.32 4.37
N VAL A 86 -3.72 7.49 4.70
CA VAL A 86 -3.02 8.55 5.43
C VAL A 86 -2.59 8.08 6.82
N LYS A 87 -3.45 7.40 7.57
CA LYS A 87 -3.09 6.84 8.89
C LYS A 87 -1.93 5.85 8.80
N ALA A 88 -1.96 4.93 7.82
CA ALA A 88 -0.88 3.99 7.60
C ALA A 88 0.45 4.69 7.25
N LEU A 89 0.39 5.71 6.38
CA LEU A 89 1.54 6.51 6.01
C LEU A 89 2.12 7.31 7.20
N GLN A 90 1.26 7.91 8.00
CA GLN A 90 1.67 8.65 9.20
C GLN A 90 2.33 7.73 10.23
N MET A 91 1.80 6.54 10.45
CA MET A 91 2.43 5.54 11.31
C MET A 91 3.84 5.17 10.82
N ALA A 92 4.02 5.03 9.50
CA ALA A 92 5.32 4.72 8.93
C ALA A 92 6.34 5.85 9.09
N PHE A 93 5.88 7.10 8.95
CA PHE A 93 6.75 8.27 8.86
C PHE A 93 7.13 8.88 10.20
N TYR A 94 6.17 9.02 11.12
CA TYR A 94 6.40 9.77 12.36
C TYR A 94 7.13 8.98 13.44
N PRO A 95 8.13 9.59 14.12
CA PRO A 95 9.00 8.91 15.10
C PRO A 95 8.27 8.34 16.32
N GLN A 96 7.10 8.90 16.70
CA GLN A 96 6.33 8.39 17.82
C GLN A 96 5.87 6.95 17.65
N HIS A 97 5.74 6.49 16.40
CA HIS A 97 5.39 5.12 16.08
C HIS A 97 6.60 4.25 15.78
N ASN A 98 7.70 4.87 15.31
CA ASN A 98 8.95 4.18 15.04
C ASN A 98 10.15 5.14 15.07
N TRP A 99 10.65 5.45 16.26
CA TRP A 99 11.73 6.41 16.48
C TRP A 99 13.05 6.08 15.76
N ARG A 100 13.26 4.83 15.38
CA ARG A 100 14.44 4.39 14.63
C ARG A 100 14.37 4.69 13.15
N ARG A 101 13.18 5.03 12.64
CA ARG A 101 12.96 5.28 11.24
C ARG A 101 12.95 6.78 10.96
N LYS A 102 13.89 7.22 10.17
CA LYS A 102 13.98 8.60 9.67
C LYS A 102 14.11 8.51 8.15
N PRO A 103 13.01 8.38 7.41
CA PRO A 103 13.09 8.32 5.97
C PRO A 103 13.70 9.62 5.43
N PRO A 104 14.69 9.53 4.52
CA PRO A 104 15.31 10.70 3.91
C PRO A 104 14.33 11.41 3.00
N PRO A 105 14.49 12.72 2.75
CA PRO A 105 13.81 13.41 1.67
C PRO A 105 14.05 12.71 0.33
N GLY A 106 13.00 12.64 -0.51
CA GLY A 106 13.10 11.97 -1.80
C GLY A 106 12.82 10.46 -1.77
N LEU A 107 12.41 9.90 -0.61
CA LEU A 107 11.91 8.53 -0.56
C LEU A 107 10.81 8.32 -1.61
N LEU A 108 10.94 7.27 -2.43
CA LEU A 108 9.95 6.93 -3.44
C LEU A 108 8.79 6.15 -2.82
N HIS A 109 7.60 6.73 -2.88
CA HIS A 109 6.37 6.12 -2.40
C HIS A 109 5.57 5.57 -3.59
N HIS A 110 5.47 4.25 -3.70
CA HIS A 110 4.81 3.57 -4.81
C HIS A 110 3.46 2.96 -4.40
N SER A 111 2.44 3.21 -5.21
CA SER A 111 1.08 2.67 -5.02
C SER A 111 0.46 2.23 -6.35
N ASP A 112 -0.71 1.60 -6.27
CA ASP A 112 -1.60 1.49 -7.41
C ASP A 112 -2.21 2.86 -7.79
N ARG A 113 -3.08 2.89 -8.81
CA ARG A 113 -3.79 4.11 -9.25
C ARG A 113 -5.09 4.33 -8.50
N GLY A 114 -5.27 3.75 -7.33
CA GLY A 114 -6.47 3.93 -6.54
C GLY A 114 -6.73 5.40 -6.21
N ARG A 115 -7.99 5.81 -6.23
CA ARG A 115 -8.42 7.18 -5.91
C ARG A 115 -7.88 7.66 -4.55
N GLN A 116 -7.74 6.75 -3.60
CA GLN A 116 -7.21 7.03 -2.26
C GLN A 116 -5.79 7.59 -2.31
N TYR A 117 -4.97 7.11 -3.25
CA TYR A 117 -3.57 7.52 -3.43
C TYR A 117 -3.41 8.68 -4.42
N ALA A 118 -4.28 8.75 -5.43
CA ALA A 118 -4.25 9.81 -6.44
C ALA A 118 -4.84 11.13 -5.93
N GLY A 119 -5.68 11.09 -4.89
CA GLY A 119 -6.38 12.23 -4.36
C GLY A 119 -5.46 13.33 -3.82
N ARG A 120 -5.94 14.58 -3.87
CA ARG A 120 -5.20 15.76 -3.43
C ARG A 120 -4.73 15.66 -1.98
N GLU A 121 -5.57 15.17 -1.09
CA GLU A 121 -5.26 15.01 0.34
C GLU A 121 -4.02 14.13 0.54
N TYR A 122 -4.00 12.95 -0.08
CA TYR A 122 -2.87 12.04 0.05
C TYR A 122 -1.57 12.63 -0.51
N ARG A 123 -1.64 13.28 -1.67
CA ARG A 123 -0.50 13.96 -2.29
C ARG A 123 0.05 15.11 -1.43
N GLN A 124 -0.81 15.83 -0.72
CA GLN A 124 -0.38 16.86 0.22
C GLN A 124 0.45 16.27 1.38
N HIS A 125 0.04 15.11 1.92
CA HIS A 125 0.83 14.41 2.94
C HIS A 125 2.19 13.97 2.41
N LEU A 126 2.27 13.42 1.20
CA LEU A 126 3.55 13.05 0.58
C LEU A 126 4.45 14.28 0.39
N ALA A 127 3.89 15.41 -0.04
CA ALA A 127 4.64 16.66 -0.23
C ALA A 127 5.23 17.19 1.08
N VAL A 128 4.42 17.21 2.16
CA VAL A 128 4.87 17.60 3.51
C VAL A 128 6.00 16.71 4.01
N MET A 129 5.91 15.41 3.74
CA MET A 129 6.92 14.40 4.12
C MET A 129 8.12 14.38 3.15
N ARG A 130 8.11 15.20 2.10
CA ARG A 130 9.14 15.27 1.05
C ARG A 130 9.37 13.93 0.34
N MET A 131 8.30 13.19 0.12
CA MET A 131 8.30 11.93 -0.63
C MET A 131 7.96 12.16 -2.09
N GLU A 132 8.54 11.35 -2.97
CA GLU A 132 8.20 11.31 -4.38
C GLU A 132 7.13 10.25 -4.64
N GLN A 133 6.07 10.62 -5.33
CA GLN A 133 5.00 9.69 -5.67
C GLN A 133 5.31 8.93 -6.95
N SER A 134 5.09 7.63 -6.92
CA SER A 134 5.10 6.72 -8.07
C SER A 134 3.82 5.91 -8.09
N MET A 135 3.24 5.71 -9.27
CA MET A 135 2.03 4.90 -9.43
C MET A 135 2.22 3.84 -10.51
N SER A 136 1.66 2.65 -10.27
CA SER A 136 1.68 1.56 -11.24
C SER A 136 0.96 1.93 -12.54
N ARG A 137 1.25 1.23 -13.63
CA ARG A 137 0.55 1.40 -14.92
C ARG A 137 -0.88 0.86 -14.84
N LYS A 138 -1.78 1.42 -15.66
CA LYS A 138 -3.18 0.98 -15.69
C LYS A 138 -3.28 -0.51 -16.06
N GLY A 139 -3.99 -1.27 -15.23
CA GLY A 139 -4.23 -2.69 -15.49
C GLY A 139 -3.00 -3.60 -15.37
N ASN A 140 -1.90 -3.09 -14.82
CA ASN A 140 -0.66 -3.85 -14.68
C ASN A 140 -0.39 -4.20 -13.21
N CYS A 141 -0.90 -5.37 -12.76
CA CYS A 141 -0.70 -5.87 -11.40
C CYS A 141 0.78 -6.18 -11.09
N TRP A 142 1.61 -6.49 -12.10
CA TRP A 142 3.03 -6.78 -11.90
C TRP A 142 3.84 -5.60 -11.37
N ASP A 143 3.36 -4.37 -11.58
CA ASP A 143 4.03 -3.16 -11.11
C ASP A 143 3.96 -3.01 -9.58
N ASN A 144 3.05 -3.72 -8.91
CA ASN A 144 2.89 -3.71 -7.44
C ASN A 144 3.07 -5.11 -6.80
N SER A 145 3.70 -6.03 -7.51
CA SER A 145 3.83 -7.44 -7.10
C SER A 145 4.47 -7.68 -5.72
N PRO A 146 5.41 -6.88 -5.21
CA PRO A 146 5.95 -7.07 -3.87
C PRO A 146 4.92 -6.88 -2.76
N THR A 147 3.99 -5.95 -2.96
CA THR A 147 2.92 -5.66 -1.98
C THR A 147 1.82 -6.70 -2.06
N GLU A 148 1.47 -7.16 -3.26
CA GLU A 148 0.48 -8.22 -3.47
C GLU A 148 0.88 -9.54 -2.82
N ARG A 149 2.17 -9.90 -2.83
CA ARG A 149 2.68 -11.10 -2.14
C ARG A 149 2.44 -11.05 -0.63
N PHE A 150 2.48 -9.87 -0.04
CA PHE A 150 2.19 -9.69 1.39
C PHE A 150 0.70 -9.88 1.68
N SER A 151 -0.17 -9.42 0.79
CA SER A 151 -1.64 -9.49 0.96
C SER A 151 -2.21 -10.91 0.81
N VAL A 152 -1.47 -11.83 0.20
CA VAL A 152 -1.89 -13.24 -0.04
C VAL A 152 -1.42 -14.19 1.07
N ALA A 153 -0.50 -13.76 1.88
CA ALA A 153 -0.02 -14.55 3.02
C ALA A 153 -0.94 -14.41 4.22
#